data_472d90d6164b09065dbaa7933e47f4f2
#
_entry.id   472d90d6164b09065dbaa7933e47f4f2
#
_cell.length_a   1.000
_cell.length_b   1.000
_cell.length_c   1.000
_cell.angle_alpha   90.00
_cell.angle_beta   90.00
_cell.angle_gamma   90.00
#
_symmetry.space_group_name_H-M   'P 1'
#
loop_
_entity.id
_entity.type
_entity.pdbx_description
1 polymer ?
#
loop_
_entity_poly.entity_id
_entity_poly.type
_entity_poly.pdbx_seq_one_letter_code
_entity_poly.pdbx_strand_id
1 'polypeptide(L)'
;MKIGQKIRRRREELRLSQADLGRQVGVSQATIDKIEAGHTARSRYLPLIAVKLGLPLEEIDPGLAALSAQGGLTGPVIPGIELVGDRDFPIYASAEGGSGQIIVSTDAVDFMPRPAPLAHVKGAYGLYITGESMVPEFEPGDIAMVNPHLPLLNDVSCIFYGEKEGATRATVKRLMRQTPDQWHVKQWNPPEGMKPQFTLARTEWQTCHRTVGKYSRH
;
A
#
# COMPACT_ATOMS: atom_id res chain seq x y z
N MET A 1 37.36 -19.66 -1.36
CA MET A 1 36.21 -20.60 -1.43
C MET A 1 35.15 -19.97 -2.33
N LYS A 2 34.55 -20.72 -3.25
CA LYS A 2 33.52 -20.18 -4.16
C LYS A 2 32.22 -19.88 -3.38
N ILE A 3 31.43 -18.88 -3.80
CA ILE A 3 30.21 -18.43 -3.14
C ILE A 3 29.25 -19.61 -2.86
N GLY A 4 29.01 -20.47 -3.85
CA GLY A 4 28.14 -21.63 -3.69
C GLY A 4 28.58 -22.59 -2.58
N GLN A 5 29.89 -22.79 -2.42
CA GLN A 5 30.44 -23.63 -1.35
C GLN A 5 30.26 -23.01 0.04
N LYS A 6 30.33 -21.67 0.17
CA LYS A 6 30.04 -20.96 1.43
C LYS A 6 28.57 -21.12 1.82
N ILE A 7 27.65 -20.94 0.85
CA ILE A 7 26.22 -21.10 1.03
C ILE A 7 25.91 -22.53 1.49
N ARG A 8 26.43 -23.53 0.79
CA ARG A 8 26.23 -24.95 1.11
C ARG A 8 26.70 -25.27 2.53
N ARG A 9 27.94 -24.89 2.86
CA ARG A 9 28.52 -25.11 4.20
C ARG A 9 27.64 -24.49 5.30
N ARG A 10 27.23 -23.24 5.13
CA ARG A 10 26.42 -22.53 6.14
C ARG A 10 25.02 -23.11 6.27
N ARG A 11 24.40 -23.55 5.18
CA ARG A 11 23.14 -24.28 5.21
C ARG A 11 23.23 -25.58 6.00
N GLU A 12 24.31 -26.35 5.74
CA GLU A 12 24.57 -27.62 6.45
C GLU A 12 24.83 -27.41 7.95
N GLU A 13 25.58 -26.37 8.32
CA GLU A 13 25.77 -25.95 9.74
C GLU A 13 24.43 -25.66 10.42
N LEU A 14 23.50 -25.06 9.71
CA LEU A 14 22.14 -24.77 10.19
C LEU A 14 21.18 -25.96 10.07
N ARG A 15 21.66 -27.12 9.64
CA ARG A 15 20.90 -28.36 9.43
C ARG A 15 19.67 -28.19 8.49
N LEU A 16 19.77 -27.28 7.51
CA LEU A 16 18.73 -27.06 6.52
C LEU A 16 18.97 -27.94 5.30
N SER A 17 17.90 -28.54 4.76
CA SER A 17 17.97 -29.13 3.41
C SER A 17 17.94 -28.02 2.34
N GLN A 18 18.35 -28.35 1.10
CA GLN A 18 18.22 -27.42 -0.03
C GLN A 18 16.74 -27.04 -0.27
N ALA A 19 15.81 -27.97 -0.04
CA ALA A 19 14.37 -27.73 -0.15
C ALA A 19 13.87 -26.79 0.94
N ASP A 20 14.37 -26.92 2.19
CA ASP A 20 14.01 -26.02 3.29
C ASP A 20 14.51 -24.61 3.03
N LEU A 21 15.76 -24.46 2.63
CA LEU A 21 16.30 -23.16 2.25
C LEU A 21 15.52 -22.56 1.08
N GLY A 22 15.21 -23.37 0.07
CA GLY A 22 14.40 -22.94 -1.09
C GLY A 22 13.03 -22.39 -0.67
N ARG A 23 12.32 -23.09 0.22
CA ARG A 23 11.03 -22.61 0.77
C ARG A 23 11.17 -21.29 1.53
N GLN A 24 12.22 -21.14 2.34
CA GLN A 24 12.44 -19.93 3.12
C GLN A 24 12.77 -18.69 2.28
N VAL A 25 13.39 -18.88 1.11
CA VAL A 25 13.76 -17.79 0.19
C VAL A 25 12.87 -17.69 -1.04
N GLY A 26 11.80 -18.48 -1.11
CA GLY A 26 10.82 -18.42 -2.19
C GLY A 26 11.33 -18.95 -3.54
N VAL A 27 12.24 -19.96 -3.55
CA VAL A 27 12.77 -20.57 -4.77
C VAL A 27 12.70 -22.10 -4.70
N SER A 28 12.82 -22.75 -5.86
CA SER A 28 12.85 -24.21 -5.91
C SER A 28 14.17 -24.79 -5.39
N GLN A 29 14.13 -26.05 -4.91
CA GLN A 29 15.33 -26.79 -4.54
C GLN A 29 16.37 -26.79 -5.66
N ALA A 30 15.94 -27.00 -6.92
CA ALA A 30 16.82 -27.00 -8.07
C ALA A 30 17.56 -25.67 -8.28
N THR A 31 16.95 -24.56 -7.87
CA THR A 31 17.59 -23.23 -7.89
C THR A 31 18.71 -23.16 -6.85
N ILE A 32 18.47 -23.65 -5.64
CA ILE A 32 19.48 -23.71 -4.57
C ILE A 32 20.64 -24.60 -5.01
N ASP A 33 20.35 -25.78 -5.56
CA ASP A 33 21.36 -26.71 -6.06
C ASP A 33 22.28 -26.07 -7.11
N LYS A 34 21.73 -25.40 -8.12
CA LYS A 34 22.47 -24.65 -9.15
C LYS A 34 23.37 -23.57 -8.57
N ILE A 35 22.89 -22.87 -7.54
CA ILE A 35 23.67 -21.83 -6.85
C ILE A 35 24.81 -22.45 -6.07
N GLU A 36 24.57 -23.51 -5.29
CA GLU A 36 25.58 -24.22 -4.52
C GLU A 36 26.65 -24.90 -5.42
N ALA A 37 26.22 -25.44 -6.56
CA ALA A 37 27.13 -26.02 -7.58
C ALA A 37 27.97 -24.93 -8.29
N GLY A 38 27.63 -23.64 -8.13
CA GLY A 38 28.39 -22.56 -8.76
C GLY A 38 28.05 -22.32 -10.24
N HIS A 39 26.95 -22.91 -10.73
CA HIS A 39 26.47 -22.67 -12.10
C HIS A 39 25.90 -21.29 -12.32
N THR A 40 25.60 -20.57 -11.24
CA THR A 40 25.03 -19.22 -11.29
C THR A 40 25.85 -18.29 -10.37
N ALA A 41 26.86 -17.63 -10.94
CA ALA A 41 27.72 -16.71 -10.21
C ALA A 41 27.02 -15.37 -9.83
N ARG A 42 25.94 -15.04 -10.53
CA ARG A 42 25.10 -13.85 -10.28
C ARG A 42 23.64 -14.26 -10.26
N SER A 43 23.08 -14.41 -9.07
CA SER A 43 21.66 -14.68 -8.90
C SER A 43 21.03 -13.57 -8.07
N ARG A 44 19.88 -13.07 -8.51
CA ARG A 44 19.07 -12.08 -7.75
C ARG A 44 18.67 -12.59 -6.35
N TYR A 45 18.76 -13.89 -6.11
CA TYR A 45 18.42 -14.50 -4.82
C TYR A 45 19.60 -14.59 -3.85
N LEU A 46 20.83 -14.30 -4.28
CA LEU A 46 22.02 -14.37 -3.42
C LEU A 46 21.91 -13.48 -2.17
N PRO A 47 21.45 -12.22 -2.26
CA PRO A 47 21.29 -11.38 -1.07
C PRO A 47 20.31 -11.96 -0.05
N LEU A 48 19.18 -12.51 -0.53
CA LEU A 48 18.17 -13.12 0.34
C LEU A 48 18.66 -14.41 1.00
N ILE A 49 19.40 -15.23 0.25
CA ILE A 49 20.04 -16.45 0.78
C ILE A 49 21.08 -16.06 1.84
N ALA A 50 21.87 -15.02 1.60
CA ALA A 50 22.86 -14.53 2.56
C ALA A 50 22.22 -14.13 3.89
N VAL A 51 21.19 -13.32 3.82
CA VAL A 51 20.43 -12.88 5.00
C VAL A 51 19.86 -14.07 5.78
N LYS A 52 19.24 -15.04 5.08
CA LYS A 52 18.66 -16.24 5.72
C LYS A 52 19.69 -17.13 6.38
N LEU A 53 20.87 -17.19 5.84
CA LEU A 53 21.98 -17.99 6.37
C LEU A 53 22.87 -17.21 7.37
N GLY A 54 22.62 -15.91 7.58
CA GLY A 54 23.46 -15.05 8.42
C GLY A 54 24.88 -14.89 7.88
N LEU A 55 25.04 -14.89 6.53
CA LEU A 55 26.31 -14.66 5.88
C LEU A 55 26.47 -13.17 5.57
N PRO A 56 27.68 -12.58 5.77
CA PRO A 56 27.95 -11.21 5.34
C PRO A 56 27.72 -11.06 3.83
N LEU A 57 27.00 -10.02 3.44
CA LEU A 57 26.67 -9.77 2.03
C LEU A 57 27.92 -9.54 1.18
N GLU A 58 28.93 -8.93 1.76
CA GLU A 58 30.23 -8.66 1.15
C GLU A 58 30.96 -9.94 0.73
N GLU A 59 30.71 -11.05 1.42
CA GLU A 59 31.29 -12.34 1.10
C GLU A 59 30.60 -13.03 -0.08
N ILE A 60 29.41 -12.56 -0.43
CA ILE A 60 28.55 -13.18 -1.44
C ILE A 60 28.51 -12.37 -2.73
N ASP A 61 28.56 -11.04 -2.64
CA ASP A 61 28.62 -10.16 -3.81
C ASP A 61 29.85 -9.23 -3.71
N PRO A 62 30.90 -9.47 -4.55
CA PRO A 62 32.09 -8.60 -4.57
C PRO A 62 31.78 -7.14 -4.94
N GLY A 63 30.66 -6.87 -5.64
CA GLY A 63 30.22 -5.50 -5.94
C GLY A 63 29.76 -4.77 -4.68
N LEU A 64 29.14 -5.48 -3.74
CA LEU A 64 28.77 -4.93 -2.43
C LEU A 64 29.97 -4.75 -1.51
N ALA A 65 30.98 -5.62 -1.60
CA ALA A 65 32.24 -5.47 -0.87
C ALA A 65 32.94 -4.16 -1.23
N ALA A 66 32.93 -3.78 -2.51
CA ALA A 66 33.49 -2.52 -2.97
C ALA A 66 32.74 -1.28 -2.42
N LEU A 67 31.43 -1.36 -2.27
CA LEU A 67 30.60 -0.31 -1.68
C LEU A 67 30.82 -0.20 -0.16
N SER A 68 30.98 -1.32 0.54
CA SER A 68 31.29 -1.35 1.98
C SER A 68 32.67 -0.76 2.27
N ALA A 69 33.65 -1.06 1.42
CA ALA A 69 35.02 -0.51 1.55
C ALA A 69 35.06 1.02 1.32
N GLN A 70 34.10 1.59 0.61
CA GLN A 70 33.98 3.05 0.41
C GLN A 70 33.17 3.75 1.49
N GLY A 71 32.84 3.08 2.60
CA GLY A 71 32.08 3.65 3.72
C GLY A 71 30.60 3.87 3.47
N GLY A 72 30.05 3.30 2.37
CA GLY A 72 28.68 3.54 1.94
C GLY A 72 27.58 2.68 2.61
N LEU A 73 27.94 1.62 3.35
CA LEU A 73 26.97 0.71 3.98
C LEU A 73 27.41 0.32 5.40
N THR A 74 27.38 1.28 6.34
CA THR A 74 27.70 1.03 7.75
C THR A 74 26.48 0.73 8.63
N GLY A 75 25.29 0.56 8.04
CA GLY A 75 24.07 0.23 8.76
C GLY A 75 23.68 -1.26 8.63
N PRO A 76 22.86 -1.78 9.56
CA PRO A 76 22.28 -3.11 9.40
C PRO A 76 21.47 -3.17 8.10
N VAL A 77 21.67 -4.22 7.29
CA VAL A 77 20.83 -4.47 6.12
C VAL A 77 19.44 -4.87 6.63
N ILE A 78 18.51 -3.95 6.52
CA ILE A 78 17.11 -4.21 6.87
C ILE A 78 16.48 -5.01 5.73
N PRO A 79 15.95 -6.21 5.98
CA PRO A 79 15.23 -6.98 4.96
C PRO A 79 14.12 -6.13 4.34
N GLY A 80 13.95 -6.21 3.02
CA GLY A 80 12.96 -5.40 2.32
C GLY A 80 11.53 -5.55 2.85
N ILE A 81 11.19 -6.71 3.44
CA ILE A 81 9.91 -6.95 4.11
C ILE A 81 9.75 -6.09 5.39
N GLU A 82 10.82 -5.81 6.11
CA GLU A 82 10.81 -4.90 7.26
C GLU A 82 10.73 -3.43 6.85
N LEU A 83 11.22 -3.09 5.63
CA LEU A 83 11.10 -1.75 5.08
C LEU A 83 9.68 -1.46 4.56
N VAL A 84 8.98 -2.48 4.09
CA VAL A 84 7.63 -2.32 3.51
C VAL A 84 6.54 -2.36 4.59
N GLY A 85 6.81 -2.95 5.75
CA GLY A 85 5.83 -3.12 6.82
C GLY A 85 4.73 -4.15 6.48
N ASP A 86 3.87 -4.42 7.44
CA ASP A 86 2.73 -5.29 7.24
C ASP A 86 1.71 -4.64 6.28
N ARG A 87 1.09 -5.45 5.44
CA ARG A 87 -0.03 -5.02 4.59
C ARG A 87 -1.32 -5.03 5.41
N ASP A 88 -1.44 -4.09 6.32
CA ASP A 88 -2.54 -3.98 7.28
C ASP A 88 -3.47 -2.79 7.03
N PHE A 89 -3.20 -1.99 5.98
CA PHE A 89 -4.03 -0.87 5.60
C PHE A 89 -5.14 -1.33 4.65
N PRO A 90 -6.40 -1.44 5.12
CA PRO A 90 -7.50 -1.97 4.32
C PRO A 90 -7.91 -0.97 3.23
N ILE A 91 -8.21 -1.50 2.05
CA ILE A 91 -8.72 -0.73 0.92
C ILE A 91 -10.12 -1.25 0.59
N TYR A 92 -11.06 -0.33 0.49
CA TYR A 92 -12.43 -0.61 0.12
C TYR A 92 -12.66 -0.20 -1.34
N ALA A 93 -13.43 -0.99 -2.06
CA ALA A 93 -13.88 -0.63 -3.39
C ALA A 93 -15.25 0.04 -3.31
N SER A 94 -15.48 0.87 -4.30
CA SER A 94 -16.77 1.44 -4.57
C SER A 94 -17.25 0.98 -5.94
N ALA A 95 -18.46 0.48 -6.06
CA ALA A 95 -19.08 0.20 -7.34
C ALA A 95 -20.03 1.34 -7.71
N GLU A 96 -20.02 1.79 -8.97
CA GLU A 96 -21.03 2.75 -9.44
C GLU A 96 -22.41 2.10 -9.41
N GLY A 97 -23.24 2.53 -8.45
CA GLY A 97 -24.70 2.38 -8.58
C GLY A 97 -25.21 3.50 -9.48
N GLY A 98 -26.12 3.20 -10.41
CA GLY A 98 -26.67 4.19 -11.34
C GLY A 98 -26.99 5.52 -10.66
N SER A 99 -26.83 6.65 -11.37
CA SER A 99 -26.94 8.04 -10.87
C SER A 99 -25.73 8.63 -10.12
N GLY A 100 -24.50 8.15 -10.35
CA GLY A 100 -23.28 8.73 -9.74
C GLY A 100 -23.13 8.47 -8.24
N GLN A 101 -23.86 7.50 -7.71
CA GLN A 101 -23.74 7.01 -6.34
C GLN A 101 -22.87 5.78 -6.31
N ILE A 102 -22.00 5.71 -5.33
CA ILE A 102 -21.00 4.66 -5.20
C ILE A 102 -21.39 3.79 -4.01
N ILE A 103 -21.67 2.50 -4.25
CA ILE A 103 -21.92 1.50 -3.20
C ILE A 103 -20.56 1.04 -2.68
N VAL A 104 -20.33 1.14 -1.38
CA VAL A 104 -19.06 0.71 -0.75
C VAL A 104 -19.18 -0.75 -0.34
N SER A 105 -18.16 -1.55 -0.65
CA SER A 105 -18.05 -2.92 -0.14
C SER A 105 -17.98 -2.93 1.39
N THR A 106 -18.64 -3.88 2.04
CA THR A 106 -18.56 -4.08 3.49
C THR A 106 -17.21 -4.63 3.91
N ASP A 107 -16.56 -5.39 3.04
CA ASP A 107 -15.27 -6.01 3.28
C ASP A 107 -14.16 -5.31 2.48
N ALA A 108 -12.96 -5.29 3.04
CA ALA A 108 -11.79 -4.78 2.33
C ALA A 108 -11.48 -5.65 1.11
N VAL A 109 -11.33 -5.02 -0.05
CA VAL A 109 -11.03 -5.71 -1.32
C VAL A 109 -9.54 -5.92 -1.54
N ASP A 110 -8.69 -5.16 -0.84
CA ASP A 110 -7.24 -5.26 -0.91
C ASP A 110 -6.61 -4.73 0.38
N PHE A 111 -5.34 -5.01 0.58
CA PHE A 111 -4.53 -4.46 1.66
C PHE A 111 -3.20 -3.94 1.10
N MET A 112 -2.77 -2.80 1.56
CA MET A 112 -1.46 -2.23 1.23
C MET A 112 -0.64 -1.95 2.49
N PRO A 113 0.68 -1.70 2.38
CA PRO A 113 1.47 -1.21 3.50
C PRO A 113 0.88 0.10 4.01
N ARG A 114 0.80 0.22 5.33
CA ARG A 114 0.21 1.40 5.96
C ARG A 114 1.06 2.64 5.68
N PRO A 115 0.47 3.72 5.12
CA PRO A 115 1.20 4.96 4.88
C PRO A 115 1.71 5.56 6.20
N ALA A 116 2.94 6.09 6.20
CA ALA A 116 3.57 6.63 7.39
C ALA A 116 2.73 7.68 8.15
N PRO A 117 2.01 8.62 7.50
CA PRO A 117 1.11 9.55 8.19
C PRO A 117 -0.07 8.88 8.90
N LEU A 118 -0.37 7.62 8.57
CA LEU A 118 -1.48 6.84 9.12
C LEU A 118 -1.01 5.66 9.99
N ALA A 119 0.30 5.55 10.26
CA ALA A 119 0.89 4.41 10.97
C ALA A 119 0.23 4.11 12.33
N HIS A 120 -0.17 5.14 13.06
CA HIS A 120 -0.78 5.01 14.39
C HIS A 120 -2.27 5.38 14.43
N VAL A 121 -2.90 5.51 13.25
CA VAL A 121 -4.31 5.90 13.16
C VAL A 121 -5.18 4.66 13.12
N LYS A 122 -5.89 4.40 14.24
CA LYS A 122 -6.84 3.29 14.30
C LYS A 122 -8.00 3.53 13.33
N GLY A 123 -8.37 2.50 12.58
CA GLY A 123 -9.49 2.58 11.63
C GLY A 123 -9.21 3.45 10.39
N ALA A 124 -7.95 3.82 10.13
CA ALA A 124 -7.57 4.44 8.85
C ALA A 124 -7.72 3.43 7.71
N TYR A 125 -8.13 3.91 6.55
CA TYR A 125 -8.42 3.07 5.40
C TYR A 125 -8.21 3.81 4.07
N GLY A 126 -8.17 3.05 2.98
CA GLY A 126 -8.20 3.54 1.61
C GLY A 126 -9.55 3.31 0.95
N LEU A 127 -9.94 4.22 0.06
CA LEU A 127 -11.10 4.04 -0.80
C LEU A 127 -10.69 4.23 -2.27
N TYR A 128 -10.97 3.24 -3.12
CA TYR A 128 -10.78 3.36 -4.56
C TYR A 128 -11.71 4.42 -5.13
N ILE A 129 -11.14 5.31 -5.93
CA ILE A 129 -11.88 6.33 -6.69
C ILE A 129 -12.23 5.74 -8.06
N THR A 130 -13.52 5.75 -8.38
CA THR A 130 -14.03 5.24 -9.67
C THR A 130 -14.58 6.35 -10.57
N GLY A 131 -15.02 7.46 -9.99
CA GLY A 131 -15.64 8.55 -10.75
C GLY A 131 -14.66 9.68 -11.08
N GLU A 132 -15.01 10.48 -12.10
CA GLU A 132 -14.20 11.59 -12.61
C GLU A 132 -14.54 12.95 -11.97
N SER A 133 -15.58 13.03 -11.14
CA SER A 133 -16.10 14.31 -10.60
C SER A 133 -15.09 15.13 -9.80
N MET A 134 -14.02 14.49 -9.32
CA MET A 134 -12.96 15.12 -8.52
C MET A 134 -11.64 15.29 -9.28
N VAL A 135 -11.60 15.01 -10.58
CA VAL A 135 -10.44 15.30 -11.45
C VAL A 135 -10.20 16.82 -11.48
N PRO A 136 -8.95 17.31 -11.32
CA PRO A 136 -7.68 16.57 -11.27
C PRO A 136 -7.20 16.17 -9.87
N GLU A 137 -7.92 16.49 -8.79
CA GLU A 137 -7.48 16.20 -7.44
C GLU A 137 -7.44 14.68 -7.16
N PHE A 138 -8.47 13.97 -7.62
CA PHE A 138 -8.53 12.50 -7.60
C PHE A 138 -8.92 12.01 -8.98
N GLU A 139 -8.16 11.07 -9.50
CA GLU A 139 -8.41 10.41 -10.78
C GLU A 139 -8.98 9.00 -10.58
N PRO A 140 -9.73 8.46 -11.55
CA PRO A 140 -10.16 7.06 -11.51
C PRO A 140 -8.96 6.12 -11.34
N GLY A 141 -9.03 5.20 -10.37
CA GLY A 141 -7.93 4.31 -10.00
C GLY A 141 -7.05 4.80 -8.86
N ASP A 142 -7.13 6.06 -8.47
CA ASP A 142 -6.49 6.55 -7.24
C ASP A 142 -7.12 5.89 -6.00
N ILE A 143 -6.33 5.79 -4.94
CA ILE A 143 -6.80 5.40 -3.61
C ILE A 143 -6.77 6.63 -2.70
N ALA A 144 -7.93 7.12 -2.30
CA ALA A 144 -8.02 8.17 -1.29
C ALA A 144 -7.66 7.59 0.08
N MET A 145 -6.66 8.15 0.74
CA MET A 145 -6.23 7.77 2.09
C MET A 145 -7.01 8.56 3.13
N VAL A 146 -7.63 7.88 4.08
CA VAL A 146 -8.61 8.44 5.02
C VAL A 146 -8.18 8.29 6.46
N ASN A 147 -8.29 9.39 7.19
CA ASN A 147 -8.24 9.39 8.65
C ASN A 147 -9.62 9.78 9.22
N PRO A 148 -10.37 8.81 9.78
CA PRO A 148 -11.73 9.07 10.25
C PRO A 148 -11.82 9.95 11.52
N HIS A 149 -10.68 10.17 12.19
CA HIS A 149 -10.64 10.91 13.46
C HIS A 149 -10.23 12.38 13.32
N LEU A 150 -9.85 12.80 12.12
CA LEU A 150 -9.47 14.20 11.91
C LEU A 150 -10.68 15.13 11.97
N PRO A 151 -10.52 16.32 12.58
CA PRO A 151 -11.56 17.32 12.56
C PRO A 151 -11.84 17.76 11.11
N LEU A 152 -13.11 18.00 10.82
CA LEU A 152 -13.54 18.51 9.53
C LEU A 152 -13.16 20.01 9.44
N LEU A 153 -12.45 20.34 8.39
CA LEU A 153 -12.06 21.70 8.07
C LEU A 153 -12.75 22.14 6.78
N ASN A 154 -12.91 23.44 6.62
CA ASN A 154 -13.36 23.98 5.33
C ASN A 154 -12.24 23.84 4.29
N ASP A 155 -12.65 23.71 3.06
CA ASP A 155 -11.77 23.62 1.89
C ASP A 155 -10.81 22.42 1.93
N VAL A 156 -11.32 21.27 2.39
CA VAL A 156 -10.61 19.97 2.37
C VAL A 156 -11.45 18.90 1.70
N SER A 157 -10.80 17.94 1.08
CA SER A 157 -11.49 16.80 0.47
C SER A 157 -11.88 15.78 1.51
N CYS A 158 -13.11 15.31 1.41
CA CYS A 158 -13.73 14.38 2.33
C CYS A 158 -14.50 13.31 1.59
N ILE A 159 -14.67 12.17 2.25
CA ILE A 159 -15.59 11.12 1.82
C ILE A 159 -16.85 11.23 2.66
N PHE A 160 -17.98 11.40 2.01
CA PHE A 160 -19.30 11.45 2.61
C PHE A 160 -19.96 10.08 2.47
N TYR A 161 -20.50 9.58 3.58
CA TYR A 161 -21.20 8.30 3.65
C TYR A 161 -22.65 8.50 4.00
N GLY A 162 -23.48 7.69 3.37
CA GLY A 162 -24.90 7.60 3.64
C GLY A 162 -25.42 6.19 3.36
N GLU A 163 -26.66 5.94 3.76
CA GLU A 163 -27.35 4.71 3.46
C GLU A 163 -28.52 4.96 2.52
N LYS A 164 -28.73 4.08 1.58
CA LYS A 164 -29.90 4.06 0.72
C LYS A 164 -30.28 2.62 0.41
N GLU A 165 -31.55 2.27 0.70
CA GLU A 165 -32.09 0.93 0.42
C GLU A 165 -31.26 -0.22 1.05
N GLY A 166 -30.68 0.03 2.24
CA GLY A 166 -29.84 -0.96 2.94
C GLY A 166 -28.41 -1.08 2.42
N ALA A 167 -28.00 -0.29 1.44
CA ALA A 167 -26.65 -0.25 0.93
C ALA A 167 -25.91 1.01 1.39
N THR A 168 -24.66 0.84 1.88
CA THR A 168 -23.78 1.96 2.19
C THR A 168 -23.31 2.58 0.89
N ARG A 169 -23.51 3.87 0.75
CA ARG A 169 -23.02 4.66 -0.39
C ARG A 169 -21.98 5.67 0.07
N ALA A 170 -21.04 6.00 -0.80
CA ALA A 170 -20.04 7.03 -0.55
C ALA A 170 -19.92 7.98 -1.74
N THR A 171 -19.43 9.19 -1.46
CA THR A 171 -19.01 10.12 -2.51
C THR A 171 -17.83 10.95 -1.99
N VAL A 172 -16.88 11.25 -2.88
CA VAL A 172 -15.74 12.12 -2.57
C VAL A 172 -16.06 13.51 -3.09
N LYS A 173 -16.02 14.51 -2.22
CA LYS A 173 -16.23 15.92 -2.56
C LYS A 173 -15.35 16.80 -1.68
N ARG A 174 -15.10 18.02 -2.12
CA ARG A 174 -14.44 19.02 -1.32
C ARG A 174 -15.45 19.70 -0.41
N LEU A 175 -15.23 19.60 0.91
CA LEU A 175 -16.07 20.27 1.91
C LEU A 175 -15.74 21.75 1.94
N MET A 176 -16.69 22.58 1.54
CA MET A 176 -16.52 24.04 1.56
C MET A 176 -16.96 24.64 2.88
N ARG A 177 -18.08 24.16 3.42
CA ARG A 177 -18.68 24.59 4.67
C ARG A 177 -19.65 23.54 5.18
N GLN A 178 -19.85 23.51 6.49
CA GLN A 178 -20.88 22.67 7.12
C GLN A 178 -21.87 23.52 7.90
N THR A 179 -23.11 23.08 7.92
CA THR A 179 -24.19 23.56 8.78
C THR A 179 -24.78 22.40 9.58
N PRO A 180 -25.66 22.60 10.55
CA PRO A 180 -26.33 21.48 11.24
C PRO A 180 -27.03 20.49 10.30
N ASP A 181 -27.58 20.96 9.20
CA ASP A 181 -28.45 20.17 8.32
C ASP A 181 -27.82 19.82 6.98
N GLN A 182 -26.73 20.48 6.58
CA GLN A 182 -26.17 20.36 5.24
C GLN A 182 -24.66 20.41 5.19
N TRP A 183 -24.08 19.66 4.26
CA TRP A 183 -22.72 19.79 3.78
C TRP A 183 -22.74 20.63 2.49
N HIS A 184 -22.07 21.78 2.47
CA HIS A 184 -21.82 22.54 1.25
C HIS A 184 -20.54 22.00 0.61
N VAL A 185 -20.66 21.45 -0.57
CA VAL A 185 -19.57 20.72 -1.23
C VAL A 185 -19.28 21.25 -2.63
N LYS A 186 -18.06 20.96 -3.09
CA LYS A 186 -17.60 21.26 -4.45
C LYS A 186 -17.02 20.03 -5.10
N GLN A 187 -17.21 19.91 -6.39
CA GLN A 187 -16.53 18.99 -7.28
C GLN A 187 -15.83 19.77 -8.39
N TRP A 188 -14.70 19.24 -8.86
CA TRP A 188 -13.89 19.93 -9.84
C TRP A 188 -14.37 19.73 -11.27
N ASN A 189 -14.82 18.51 -11.57
CA ASN A 189 -15.29 18.10 -12.88
C ASN A 189 -16.76 17.63 -12.78
N PRO A 190 -17.71 18.56 -12.75
CA PRO A 190 -19.13 18.23 -12.68
C PRO A 190 -19.59 17.56 -13.97
N PRO A 191 -20.45 16.53 -13.89
CA PRO A 191 -21.17 16.03 -15.07
C PRO A 191 -21.96 17.14 -15.76
N GLU A 192 -22.22 16.95 -17.05
CA GLU A 192 -22.97 17.91 -17.84
C GLU A 192 -24.34 18.24 -17.18
N GLY A 193 -24.65 19.52 -17.10
CA GLY A 193 -25.89 20.01 -16.44
C GLY A 193 -25.81 20.13 -14.91
N MET A 194 -24.77 19.64 -14.25
CA MET A 194 -24.59 19.79 -12.81
C MET A 194 -23.73 21.00 -12.45
N LYS A 195 -24.07 21.67 -11.33
CA LYS A 195 -23.25 22.76 -10.80
C LYS A 195 -22.02 22.21 -10.08
N PRO A 196 -20.85 22.94 -10.15
CA PRO A 196 -19.67 22.55 -9.40
C PRO A 196 -19.87 22.55 -7.88
N GLN A 197 -20.74 23.42 -7.38
CA GLN A 197 -21.08 23.54 -5.95
C GLN A 197 -22.54 23.20 -5.71
N PHE A 198 -22.79 22.40 -4.68
CA PHE A 198 -24.12 21.95 -4.28
C PHE A 198 -24.15 21.58 -2.80
N THR A 199 -25.29 21.13 -2.32
CA THR A 199 -25.43 20.69 -0.92
C THR A 199 -25.78 19.21 -0.85
N LEU A 200 -25.28 18.55 0.19
CA LEU A 200 -25.67 17.21 0.59
C LEU A 200 -26.42 17.32 1.92
N ALA A 201 -27.64 16.77 1.99
CA ALA A 201 -28.41 16.75 3.22
C ALA A 201 -27.77 15.81 4.25
N ARG A 202 -27.59 16.24 5.48
CA ARG A 202 -26.98 15.42 6.55
C ARG A 202 -27.91 14.27 6.98
N THR A 203 -29.18 14.34 6.71
CA THR A 203 -30.12 13.25 6.90
C THR A 203 -29.87 12.07 5.95
N GLU A 204 -29.30 12.34 4.77
CA GLU A 204 -28.96 11.31 3.78
C GLU A 204 -27.47 10.93 3.79
N TRP A 205 -26.61 11.85 4.18
CA TRP A 205 -25.17 11.71 4.23
C TRP A 205 -24.69 11.95 5.65
N GLN A 206 -24.87 10.96 6.50
CA GLN A 206 -24.74 11.09 7.95
C GLN A 206 -23.29 11.25 8.40
N THR A 207 -22.35 10.65 7.68
CA THR A 207 -20.94 10.58 8.07
C THR A 207 -20.03 11.23 7.05
N CYS A 208 -19.00 11.90 7.54
CA CYS A 208 -17.99 12.53 6.71
C CYS A 208 -16.61 12.26 7.29
N HIS A 209 -15.70 11.70 6.50
CA HIS A 209 -14.32 11.42 6.88
C HIS A 209 -13.35 12.22 6.01
N ARG A 210 -12.35 12.81 6.65
CA ARG A 210 -11.36 13.62 5.95
C ARG A 210 -10.32 12.76 5.24
N THR A 211 -9.99 13.11 3.99
CA THR A 211 -8.84 12.54 3.28
C THR A 211 -7.54 13.23 3.72
N VAL A 212 -6.44 12.49 3.75
CA VAL A 212 -5.11 12.98 4.10
C VAL A 212 -4.13 12.94 2.93
N GLY A 213 -4.55 12.38 1.81
CA GLY A 213 -3.77 12.26 0.59
C GLY A 213 -4.35 11.21 -0.33
N LYS A 214 -3.61 10.92 -1.39
CA LYS A 214 -3.96 9.85 -2.33
C LYS A 214 -2.73 9.00 -2.65
N TYR A 215 -2.96 7.78 -3.06
CA TYR A 215 -1.98 6.91 -3.68
C TYR A 215 -2.41 6.69 -5.13
N SER A 216 -1.57 7.10 -6.07
CA SER A 216 -1.80 6.90 -7.51
C SER A 216 -1.01 5.68 -7.98
N ARG A 217 -1.63 4.84 -8.80
CA ARG A 217 -1.01 3.62 -9.37
C ARG A 217 -0.44 3.85 -10.78
N HIS A 218 -0.35 5.10 -11.22
CA HIS A 218 0.17 5.47 -12.56
C HIS A 218 1.66 5.70 -12.54
#